data_4f4f0a9c9a04881b94a4c4c66b8d856a
#
_entry.id   4f4f0a9c9a04881b94a4c4c66b8d856a
#
_cell.length_a   1.000
_cell.length_b   1.000
_cell.length_c   1.000
_cell.angle_alpha   90.00
_cell.angle_beta   90.00
_cell.angle_gamma   90.00
#
_symmetry.space_group_name_H-M   'P 1'
#
loop_
_entity.id
_entity.type
_entity.pdbx_description
1 polymer ?
#
loop_
_entity_poly.entity_id
_entity_poly.type
_entity_poly.pdbx_seq_one_letter_code
_entity_poly.pdbx_strand_id
1 'polypeptide(L)'
;MISVEDITVCFEKKRVLDHFSACFPEEGITALSGPSGCGKTTLLRVLAGLQETGGGKVNVPDRPVLLFQEDRLLPWRTAAQHISDVLPRARRGEAGRWLELVELEEAAGQRPAALSGGMRRRLALARALACGGAVFLLDEPFTGVDAPCAGRILARIRGLGVPVLLSSHEAEVVALCDRMIPLDGPPLRILQG
;
A
#
# COMPACT_ATOMS: atom_id res chain seq x y z
N MET A 1 -9.87 1.85 15.18
CA MET A 1 -9.25 3.19 15.01
C MET A 1 -7.85 2.99 14.45
N ILE A 2 -7.46 3.73 13.41
CA ILE A 2 -6.11 3.72 12.88
C ILE A 2 -5.44 5.01 13.36
N SER A 3 -4.49 4.91 14.31
CA SER A 3 -3.81 6.09 14.84
C SER A 3 -2.39 5.80 15.32
N VAL A 4 -1.61 6.85 15.37
CA VAL A 4 -0.30 6.89 16.04
C VAL A 4 -0.29 8.07 17.00
N GLU A 5 0.30 7.90 18.19
CA GLU A 5 0.37 8.89 19.24
C GLU A 5 1.81 9.00 19.74
N ASP A 6 2.40 10.18 19.58
CA ASP A 6 3.72 10.56 20.12
C ASP A 6 4.85 9.59 19.70
N ILE A 7 4.82 9.11 18.45
CA ILE A 7 5.82 8.16 17.95
C ILE A 7 7.08 8.86 17.47
N THR A 8 8.24 8.26 17.75
CA THR A 8 9.54 8.73 17.26
C THR A 8 10.27 7.58 16.55
N VAL A 9 10.80 7.83 15.35
CA VAL A 9 11.62 6.89 14.59
C VAL A 9 12.88 7.58 14.09
N CYS A 10 14.03 7.01 14.43
CA CYS A 10 15.35 7.50 14.01
C CYS A 10 16.08 6.41 13.22
N PHE A 11 16.73 6.80 12.14
CA PHE A 11 17.72 5.99 11.45
C PHE A 11 19.08 6.64 11.64
N GLU A 12 19.96 5.98 12.39
CA GLU A 12 21.26 6.55 12.81
C GLU A 12 21.08 7.90 13.49
N LYS A 13 21.45 9.00 12.81
CA LYS A 13 21.33 10.38 13.33
C LYS A 13 20.14 11.16 12.76
N LYS A 14 19.39 10.57 11.84
CA LYS A 14 18.27 11.24 11.16
C LYS A 14 16.95 10.87 11.80
N ARG A 15 16.26 11.85 12.40
CA ARG A 15 14.88 11.70 12.86
C ARG A 15 13.95 11.77 11.67
N VAL A 16 13.21 10.70 11.41
CA VAL A 16 12.23 10.61 10.33
C VAL A 16 10.82 10.85 10.83
N LEU A 17 10.49 10.33 12.02
CA LEU A 17 9.32 10.70 12.80
C LEU A 17 9.82 11.26 14.13
N ASP A 18 9.25 12.39 14.59
CA ASP A 18 9.65 13.06 15.80
C ASP A 18 8.40 13.55 16.55
N HIS A 19 8.04 12.87 17.65
CA HIS A 19 6.80 13.12 18.40
C HIS A 19 5.55 13.21 17.50
N PHE A 20 5.50 12.35 16.47
CA PHE A 20 4.46 12.39 15.46
C PHE A 20 3.17 11.75 15.98
N SER A 21 2.05 12.45 15.80
CA SER A 21 0.71 11.97 16.13
C SER A 21 -0.23 12.20 14.96
N ALA A 22 -1.05 11.20 14.63
CA ALA A 22 -2.04 11.28 13.56
C ALA A 22 -3.16 10.26 13.76
N CYS A 23 -4.36 10.62 13.29
CA CYS A 23 -5.49 9.69 13.15
C CYS A 23 -5.85 9.56 11.68
N PHE A 24 -6.15 8.33 11.25
CA PHE A 24 -6.50 8.02 9.87
C PHE A 24 -7.92 7.49 9.77
N PRO A 25 -8.63 7.78 8.66
CA PRO A 25 -9.98 7.26 8.43
C PRO A 25 -10.01 5.72 8.43
N GLU A 26 -11.11 5.17 8.93
CA GLU A 26 -11.38 3.72 8.96
C GLU A 26 -12.16 3.23 7.75
N GLU A 27 -12.43 4.10 6.81
CA GLU A 27 -13.20 3.82 5.60
C GLU A 27 -12.60 4.52 4.39
N GLY A 28 -12.80 3.92 3.24
CA GLY A 28 -12.37 4.47 1.96
C GLY A 28 -10.86 4.44 1.74
N ILE A 29 -10.42 5.22 0.77
CA ILE A 29 -9.03 5.29 0.34
C ILE A 29 -8.46 6.66 0.69
N THR A 30 -7.45 6.67 1.56
CA THR A 30 -6.75 7.90 1.97
C THR A 30 -5.35 7.92 1.36
N ALA A 31 -5.03 8.99 0.62
CA ALA A 31 -3.70 9.22 0.09
C ALA A 31 -2.83 10.00 1.10
N LEU A 32 -1.64 9.48 1.37
CA LEU A 32 -0.55 10.16 2.04
C LEU A 32 0.30 10.85 0.97
N SER A 33 0.11 12.15 0.77
CA SER A 33 0.76 12.92 -0.30
C SER A 33 1.89 13.78 0.25
N GLY A 34 3.06 13.72 -0.38
CA GLY A 34 4.22 14.52 0.03
C GLY A 34 5.49 14.12 -0.71
N PRO A 35 6.57 14.90 -0.57
CA PRO A 35 7.82 14.68 -1.30
C PRO A 35 8.45 13.32 -0.97
N SER A 36 9.29 12.83 -1.87
CA SER A 36 10.09 11.63 -1.62
C SER A 36 11.00 11.84 -0.42
N GLY A 37 11.11 10.80 0.44
CA GLY A 37 11.97 10.86 1.62
C GLY A 37 11.40 11.63 2.82
N CYS A 38 10.16 12.16 2.77
CA CYS A 38 9.56 12.86 3.91
C CYS A 38 9.18 11.93 5.08
N GLY A 39 9.05 10.59 4.86
CA GLY A 39 8.76 9.62 5.92
C GLY A 39 7.52 8.75 5.70
N LYS A 40 6.81 8.84 4.56
CA LYS A 40 5.59 8.06 4.25
C LYS A 40 5.80 6.55 4.41
N THR A 41 6.84 6.00 3.76
CA THR A 41 7.21 4.59 3.86
C THR A 41 7.48 4.17 5.31
N THR A 42 8.16 5.02 6.10
CA THR A 42 8.42 4.75 7.52
C THR A 42 7.13 4.70 8.31
N LEU A 43 6.23 5.64 8.09
CA LEU A 43 4.91 5.64 8.74
C LEU A 43 4.11 4.38 8.39
N LEU A 44 4.05 3.99 7.10
CA LEU A 44 3.36 2.76 6.68
C LEU A 44 3.99 1.51 7.32
N ARG A 45 5.32 1.45 7.46
CA ARG A 45 6.01 0.34 8.14
C ARG A 45 5.73 0.30 9.65
N VAL A 46 5.62 1.46 10.31
CA VAL A 46 5.20 1.54 11.72
C VAL A 46 3.78 1.01 11.88
N LEU A 47 2.84 1.45 11.04
CA LEU A 47 1.46 0.97 11.06
C LEU A 47 1.35 -0.52 10.74
N ALA A 48 2.26 -1.06 9.93
CA ALA A 48 2.33 -2.50 9.63
C ALA A 48 3.00 -3.32 10.75
N GLY A 49 3.51 -2.70 11.81
CA GLY A 49 4.28 -3.37 12.86
C GLY A 49 5.68 -3.86 12.43
N LEU A 50 6.20 -3.32 11.31
CA LEU A 50 7.50 -3.71 10.74
C LEU A 50 8.63 -2.73 11.09
N GLN A 51 8.30 -1.64 11.76
CA GLN A 51 9.26 -0.65 12.25
C GLN A 51 8.93 -0.31 13.70
N GLU A 52 9.89 -0.54 14.58
CA GLU A 52 9.79 -0.17 15.99
C GLU A 52 9.85 1.36 16.15
N THR A 53 9.16 1.85 17.17
CA THR A 53 9.17 3.26 17.58
C THR A 53 9.94 3.42 18.88
N GLY A 54 10.61 4.55 19.07
CA GLY A 54 11.30 4.90 20.31
C GLY A 54 10.36 5.26 21.48
N GLY A 55 9.03 5.17 21.25
CA GLY A 55 8.00 5.47 22.24
C GLY A 55 6.66 5.69 21.56
N GLY A 56 5.66 6.11 22.35
CA GLY A 56 4.31 6.38 21.88
C GLY A 56 3.42 5.14 21.73
N LYS A 57 2.29 5.30 21.04
CA LYS A 57 1.32 4.24 20.81
C LYS A 57 0.97 4.12 19.34
N VAL A 58 0.70 2.90 18.91
CA VAL A 58 0.24 2.60 17.55
C VAL A 58 -1.03 1.74 17.67
N ASN A 59 -2.13 2.25 17.12
CA ASN A 59 -3.40 1.53 17.08
C ASN A 59 -3.73 1.25 15.62
N VAL A 60 -3.81 -0.02 15.27
CA VAL A 60 -4.16 -0.49 13.92
C VAL A 60 -5.03 -1.73 14.06
N PRO A 61 -6.05 -1.92 13.22
CA PRO A 61 -6.82 -3.16 13.21
C PRO A 61 -5.92 -4.38 13.02
N ASP A 62 -6.31 -5.51 13.58
CA ASP A 62 -5.59 -6.77 13.43
C ASP A 62 -5.35 -7.12 11.95
N ARG A 63 -4.18 -7.70 11.65
CA ARG A 63 -3.79 -8.13 10.31
C ARG A 63 -3.69 -6.97 9.29
N PRO A 64 -2.88 -5.93 9.55
CA PRO A 64 -2.53 -4.97 8.51
C PRO A 64 -1.75 -5.67 7.37
N VAL A 65 -2.05 -5.30 6.13
CA VAL A 65 -1.32 -5.81 4.96
C VAL A 65 -0.53 -4.68 4.34
N LEU A 66 0.79 -4.86 4.22
CA LEU A 66 1.68 -3.89 3.59
C LEU A 66 2.08 -4.33 2.18
N LEU A 67 1.82 -3.46 1.19
CA LEU A 67 2.50 -3.49 -0.11
C LEU A 67 3.77 -2.66 -0.01
N PHE A 68 4.92 -3.30 -0.20
CA PHE A 68 6.22 -2.62 -0.22
C PHE A 68 6.42 -1.82 -1.52
N GLN A 69 7.31 -0.84 -1.47
CA GLN A 69 7.71 -0.08 -2.66
C GLN A 69 8.34 -0.99 -3.73
N GLU A 70 9.13 -1.98 -3.31
CA GLU A 70 9.65 -3.02 -4.21
C GLU A 70 8.58 -4.09 -4.46
N ASP A 71 8.48 -4.57 -5.70
CA ASP A 71 7.45 -5.57 -6.09
C ASP A 71 7.67 -6.94 -5.43
N ARG A 72 8.93 -7.30 -5.12
CA ARG A 72 9.32 -8.56 -4.45
C ARG A 72 8.65 -9.78 -5.09
N LEU A 73 8.67 -9.84 -6.42
CA LEU A 73 8.13 -10.95 -7.19
C LEU A 73 9.16 -12.08 -7.31
N LEU A 74 8.68 -13.33 -7.23
CA LEU A 74 9.50 -14.52 -7.40
C LEU A 74 9.70 -14.80 -8.90
N PRO A 75 10.92 -14.76 -9.45
CA PRO A 75 11.14 -14.81 -10.90
C PRO A 75 10.70 -16.13 -11.56
N TRP A 76 10.57 -17.21 -10.80
CA TRP A 76 10.14 -18.53 -11.28
C TRP A 76 8.64 -18.79 -11.18
N ARG A 77 7.87 -17.91 -10.55
CA ARG A 77 6.41 -18.02 -10.41
C ARG A 77 5.69 -17.29 -11.53
N THR A 78 4.57 -17.83 -11.99
CA THR A 78 3.66 -17.10 -12.89
C THR A 78 2.80 -16.09 -12.10
N ALA A 79 2.13 -15.17 -12.79
CA ALA A 79 1.24 -14.21 -12.18
C ALA A 79 0.15 -14.90 -11.34
N ALA A 80 -0.49 -15.93 -11.87
CA ALA A 80 -1.50 -16.70 -11.13
C ALA A 80 -0.91 -17.42 -9.91
N GLN A 81 0.30 -17.93 -10.00
CA GLN A 81 0.98 -18.59 -8.89
C GLN A 81 1.31 -17.62 -7.76
N HIS A 82 1.72 -16.38 -8.05
CA HIS A 82 1.96 -15.36 -7.02
C HIS A 82 0.73 -15.10 -6.16
N ILE A 83 -0.45 -15.15 -6.76
CA ILE A 83 -1.72 -14.96 -6.06
C ILE A 83 -2.11 -16.24 -5.32
N SER A 84 -2.07 -17.40 -5.99
CA SER A 84 -2.49 -18.66 -5.38
C SER A 84 -1.61 -19.08 -4.19
N ASP A 85 -0.34 -18.69 -4.16
CA ASP A 85 0.59 -19.02 -3.08
C ASP A 85 0.24 -18.31 -1.76
N VAL A 86 -0.40 -17.13 -1.82
CA VAL A 86 -0.82 -16.37 -0.62
C VAL A 86 -2.26 -16.67 -0.21
N LEU A 87 -3.04 -17.31 -1.07
CA LEU A 87 -4.41 -17.68 -0.75
C LEU A 87 -4.47 -18.98 0.11
N PRO A 88 -5.43 -19.09 1.03
CA PRO A 88 -5.74 -20.35 1.69
C PRO A 88 -5.97 -21.47 0.66
N ARG A 89 -5.59 -22.71 0.98
CA ARG A 89 -5.71 -23.84 0.05
C ARG A 89 -7.08 -23.97 -0.62
N ALA A 90 -8.15 -23.78 0.14
CA ALA A 90 -9.53 -23.86 -0.35
C ALA A 90 -9.89 -22.75 -1.35
N ARG A 91 -9.15 -21.63 -1.34
CA ARG A 91 -9.42 -20.45 -2.17
C ARG A 91 -8.42 -20.24 -3.31
N ARG A 92 -7.48 -21.14 -3.51
CA ARG A 92 -6.45 -21.00 -4.55
C ARG A 92 -7.02 -20.85 -5.96
N GLY A 93 -8.19 -21.44 -6.24
CA GLY A 93 -8.92 -21.28 -7.50
C GLY A 93 -9.41 -19.85 -7.76
N GLU A 94 -9.44 -18.97 -6.74
CA GLU A 94 -9.87 -17.58 -6.88
C GLU A 94 -8.75 -16.65 -7.40
N ALA A 95 -7.56 -17.17 -7.74
CA ALA A 95 -6.44 -16.35 -8.20
C ALA A 95 -6.81 -15.47 -9.41
N GLY A 96 -7.64 -15.98 -10.33
CA GLY A 96 -8.13 -15.24 -11.50
C GLY A 96 -8.88 -13.96 -11.13
N ARG A 97 -9.73 -14.00 -10.10
CA ARG A 97 -10.47 -12.83 -9.60
C ARG A 97 -9.55 -11.67 -9.19
N TRP A 98 -8.44 -11.98 -8.54
CA TRP A 98 -7.47 -10.97 -8.11
C TRP A 98 -6.66 -10.40 -9.27
N LEU A 99 -6.37 -11.22 -10.29
CA LEU A 99 -5.75 -10.74 -11.52
C LEU A 99 -6.72 -9.84 -12.32
N GLU A 100 -7.99 -10.21 -12.41
CA GLU A 100 -9.03 -9.37 -13.03
C GLU A 100 -9.19 -8.03 -12.30
N LEU A 101 -9.12 -8.02 -10.96
CA LEU A 101 -9.20 -6.78 -10.19
C LEU A 101 -8.15 -5.76 -10.64
N VAL A 102 -6.95 -6.21 -11.01
CA VAL A 102 -5.85 -5.35 -11.45
C VAL A 102 -5.60 -5.38 -12.97
N GLU A 103 -6.53 -5.91 -13.77
CA GLU A 103 -6.46 -6.00 -15.24
C GLU A 103 -5.20 -6.75 -15.73
N LEU A 104 -4.99 -7.96 -15.19
CA LEU A 104 -3.90 -8.86 -15.55
C LEU A 104 -4.36 -10.29 -15.84
N GLU A 105 -5.65 -10.52 -16.13
CA GLU A 105 -6.22 -11.82 -16.41
C GLU A 105 -5.52 -12.52 -17.59
N GLU A 106 -5.21 -11.80 -18.66
CA GLU A 106 -4.53 -12.32 -19.84
C GLU A 106 -3.05 -12.68 -19.58
N ALA A 107 -2.48 -12.12 -18.51
CA ALA A 107 -1.09 -12.38 -18.12
C ALA A 107 -0.95 -13.51 -17.08
N ALA A 108 -2.02 -14.22 -16.74
CA ALA A 108 -2.06 -15.22 -15.65
C ALA A 108 -0.92 -16.26 -15.72
N GLY A 109 -0.56 -16.72 -16.94
CA GLY A 109 0.51 -17.68 -17.19
C GLY A 109 1.91 -17.06 -17.31
N GLN A 110 2.04 -15.75 -17.35
CA GLN A 110 3.32 -15.07 -17.55
C GLN A 110 4.14 -14.99 -16.26
N ARG A 111 5.47 -15.00 -16.42
CA ARG A 111 6.43 -14.77 -15.33
C ARG A 111 6.83 -13.29 -15.27
N PRO A 112 7.36 -12.79 -14.14
CA PRO A 112 7.74 -11.39 -13.98
C PRO A 112 8.65 -10.82 -15.08
N ALA A 113 9.52 -11.64 -15.65
CA ALA A 113 10.41 -11.24 -16.74
C ALA A 113 9.68 -10.86 -18.05
N ALA A 114 8.46 -11.38 -18.25
CA ALA A 114 7.63 -11.07 -19.42
C ALA A 114 6.67 -9.89 -19.17
N LEU A 115 6.59 -9.37 -17.95
CA LEU A 115 5.70 -8.30 -17.55
C LEU A 115 6.39 -6.93 -17.64
N SER A 116 5.66 -5.89 -18.06
CA SER A 116 6.13 -4.51 -17.95
C SER A 116 6.29 -4.06 -16.49
N GLY A 117 6.92 -2.92 -16.24
CA GLY A 117 7.04 -2.36 -14.88
C GLY A 117 5.69 -2.16 -14.20
N GLY A 118 4.75 -1.50 -14.87
CA GLY A 118 3.40 -1.30 -14.36
C GLY A 118 2.62 -2.60 -14.18
N MET A 119 2.80 -3.61 -15.04
CA MET A 119 2.20 -4.94 -14.85
C MET A 119 2.78 -5.64 -13.61
N ARG A 120 4.09 -5.57 -13.38
CA ARG A 120 4.71 -6.11 -12.15
C ARG A 120 4.17 -5.42 -10.91
N ARG A 121 4.03 -4.09 -10.94
CA ARG A 121 3.47 -3.31 -9.83
C ARG A 121 2.03 -3.73 -9.53
N ARG A 122 1.19 -3.83 -10.55
CA ARG A 122 -0.20 -4.31 -10.42
C ARG A 122 -0.29 -5.75 -9.89
N LEU A 123 0.63 -6.64 -10.30
CA LEU A 123 0.70 -8.00 -9.77
C LEU A 123 1.08 -8.02 -8.28
N ALA A 124 2.04 -7.20 -7.87
CA ALA A 124 2.41 -7.07 -6.45
C ALA A 124 1.23 -6.54 -5.61
N LEU A 125 0.48 -5.57 -6.14
CA LEU A 125 -0.75 -5.05 -5.53
C LEU A 125 -1.81 -6.16 -5.39
N ALA A 126 -2.11 -6.90 -6.47
CA ALA A 126 -3.07 -8.01 -6.43
C ALA A 126 -2.70 -9.06 -5.38
N ARG A 127 -1.41 -9.41 -5.30
CA ARG A 127 -0.90 -10.35 -4.28
C ARG A 127 -1.13 -9.82 -2.86
N ALA A 128 -0.86 -8.54 -2.62
CA ALA A 128 -1.09 -7.93 -1.31
C ALA A 128 -2.57 -7.95 -0.93
N LEU A 129 -3.46 -7.57 -1.86
CA LEU A 129 -4.91 -7.59 -1.64
C LEU A 129 -5.43 -9.02 -1.39
N ALA A 130 -4.90 -10.02 -2.11
CA ALA A 130 -5.28 -11.43 -1.96
C ALA A 130 -4.91 -12.01 -0.58
N CYS A 131 -3.89 -11.48 0.12
CA CYS A 131 -3.58 -11.87 1.49
C CYS A 131 -4.76 -11.62 2.44
N GLY A 132 -5.62 -10.68 2.14
CA GLY A 132 -6.74 -10.27 2.99
C GLY A 132 -6.27 -9.67 4.32
N GLY A 133 -6.86 -8.57 4.72
CA GLY A 133 -6.52 -7.87 5.95
C GLY A 133 -7.64 -6.95 6.40
N ALA A 134 -7.49 -6.36 7.57
CA ALA A 134 -8.44 -5.38 8.10
C ALA A 134 -8.07 -3.93 7.71
N VAL A 135 -6.88 -3.73 7.15
CA VAL A 135 -6.42 -2.47 6.55
C VAL A 135 -5.35 -2.77 5.50
N PHE A 136 -5.37 -2.06 4.38
CA PHE A 136 -4.32 -2.09 3.38
C PHE A 136 -3.44 -0.85 3.46
N LEU A 137 -2.14 -1.07 3.63
CA LEU A 137 -1.10 -0.05 3.67
C LEU A 137 -0.28 -0.19 2.38
N LEU A 138 -0.44 0.74 1.45
CA LEU A 138 0.08 0.58 0.09
C LEU A 138 1.15 1.64 -0.20
N ASP A 139 2.41 1.22 -0.30
CA ASP A 139 3.51 2.15 -0.58
C ASP A 139 3.72 2.30 -2.08
N GLU A 140 3.37 3.46 -2.64
CA GLU A 140 3.44 3.82 -4.07
C GLU A 140 2.80 2.75 -5.01
N PRO A 141 1.52 2.36 -4.79
CA PRO A 141 0.93 1.18 -5.46
C PRO A 141 0.77 1.31 -6.97
N PHE A 142 0.81 2.51 -7.52
CA PHE A 142 0.54 2.79 -8.94
C PHE A 142 1.74 3.35 -9.70
N THR A 143 2.96 3.26 -9.15
CA THR A 143 4.16 3.68 -9.86
C THR A 143 4.29 2.99 -11.22
N GLY A 144 4.33 3.79 -12.31
CA GLY A 144 4.39 3.30 -13.68
C GLY A 144 3.09 2.70 -14.22
N VAL A 145 1.95 2.97 -13.55
CA VAL A 145 0.59 2.63 -13.99
C VAL A 145 -0.10 3.93 -14.42
N ASP A 146 -0.74 3.93 -15.59
CA ASP A 146 -1.48 5.10 -16.06
C ASP A 146 -2.70 5.42 -15.16
N ALA A 147 -3.04 6.71 -15.06
CA ALA A 147 -4.10 7.18 -14.17
C ALA A 147 -5.50 6.58 -14.49
N PRO A 148 -5.91 6.37 -15.75
CA PRO A 148 -7.16 5.69 -16.05
C PRO A 148 -7.21 4.25 -15.52
N CYS A 149 -6.12 3.48 -15.67
CA CYS A 149 -6.01 2.12 -15.10
C CYS A 149 -6.04 2.17 -13.57
N ALA A 150 -5.26 3.06 -12.95
CA ALA A 150 -5.26 3.26 -11.50
C ALA A 150 -6.67 3.58 -10.97
N GLY A 151 -7.42 4.43 -11.67
CA GLY A 151 -8.80 4.79 -11.31
C GLY A 151 -9.75 3.61 -11.31
N ARG A 152 -9.70 2.75 -12.33
CA ARG A 152 -10.52 1.52 -12.39
C ARG A 152 -10.17 0.55 -11.27
N ILE A 153 -8.87 0.38 -11.00
CA ILE A 153 -8.41 -0.49 -9.91
C ILE A 153 -8.84 0.05 -8.54
N LEU A 154 -8.69 1.36 -8.28
CA LEU A 154 -9.14 1.98 -7.04
C LEU A 154 -10.64 1.85 -6.83
N ALA A 155 -11.46 1.99 -7.91
CA ALA A 155 -12.89 1.76 -7.82
C ALA A 155 -13.24 0.33 -7.39
N ARG A 156 -12.51 -0.67 -7.90
CA ARG A 156 -12.68 -2.08 -7.50
C ARG A 156 -12.19 -2.34 -6.06
N ILE A 157 -11.09 -1.70 -5.64
CA ILE A 157 -10.58 -1.80 -4.26
C ILE A 157 -11.59 -1.23 -3.26
N ARG A 158 -12.27 -0.10 -3.56
CA ARG A 158 -13.37 0.42 -2.73
C ARG A 158 -14.46 -0.62 -2.47
N GLY A 159 -14.77 -1.43 -3.47
CA GLY A 159 -15.75 -2.52 -3.35
C GLY A 159 -15.35 -3.63 -2.35
N LEU A 160 -14.11 -3.67 -1.88
CA LEU A 160 -13.67 -4.60 -0.83
C LEU A 160 -14.15 -4.18 0.56
N GLY A 161 -14.54 -2.92 0.77
CA GLY A 161 -15.03 -2.41 2.05
C GLY A 161 -13.97 -2.37 3.17
N VAL A 162 -12.68 -2.35 2.80
CA VAL A 162 -11.55 -2.33 3.74
C VAL A 162 -10.84 -0.98 3.62
N PRO A 163 -10.48 -0.31 4.73
CA PRO A 163 -9.75 0.94 4.68
C PRO A 163 -8.39 0.78 4.01
N VAL A 164 -8.03 1.78 3.22
CA VAL A 164 -6.75 1.84 2.49
C VAL A 164 -6.03 3.13 2.84
N LEU A 165 -4.77 3.00 3.26
CA LEU A 165 -3.82 4.11 3.31
C LEU A 165 -2.78 3.86 2.21
N LEU A 166 -2.70 4.75 1.23
CA LEU A 166 -1.67 4.65 0.19
C LEU A 166 -0.75 5.87 0.20
N SER A 167 0.53 5.66 -0.04
CA SER A 167 1.46 6.74 -0.36
C SER A 167 1.45 7.01 -1.86
N SER A 168 1.46 8.26 -2.26
CA SER A 168 1.73 8.66 -3.64
C SER A 168 2.27 10.09 -3.70
N HIS A 169 3.11 10.33 -4.69
CA HIS A 169 3.55 11.66 -5.10
C HIS A 169 2.92 12.10 -6.44
N GLU A 170 2.15 11.22 -7.09
CA GLU A 170 1.47 11.47 -8.36
C GLU A 170 0.12 12.15 -8.09
N ALA A 171 0.00 13.42 -8.51
CA ALA A 171 -1.21 14.22 -8.26
C ALA A 171 -2.48 13.58 -8.84
N GLU A 172 -2.37 12.92 -9.99
CA GLU A 172 -3.49 12.23 -10.65
C GLU A 172 -4.00 11.07 -9.79
N VAL A 173 -3.11 10.26 -9.21
CA VAL A 173 -3.48 9.15 -8.32
C VAL A 173 -4.08 9.68 -7.02
N VAL A 174 -3.50 10.74 -6.45
CA VAL A 174 -4.01 11.39 -5.23
C VAL A 174 -5.43 11.91 -5.44
N ALA A 175 -5.72 12.52 -6.60
CA ALA A 175 -7.04 13.03 -6.94
C ALA A 175 -8.12 11.94 -7.09
N LEU A 176 -7.74 10.68 -7.29
CA LEU A 176 -8.65 9.54 -7.37
C LEU A 176 -9.02 8.96 -5.99
N CYS A 177 -8.35 9.40 -4.92
CA CYS A 177 -8.59 8.94 -3.56
C CYS A 177 -9.74 9.73 -2.91
N ASP A 178 -10.37 9.14 -1.89
CA ASP A 178 -11.51 9.76 -1.20
C ASP A 178 -11.05 10.90 -0.28
N ARG A 179 -9.81 10.83 0.21
CA ARG A 179 -9.18 11.82 1.09
C ARG A 179 -7.69 11.92 0.80
N MET A 180 -7.14 13.09 1.10
CA MET A 180 -5.70 13.35 1.04
C MET A 180 -5.21 13.92 2.36
N ILE A 181 -4.09 13.40 2.84
CA ILE A 181 -3.34 13.96 3.98
C ILE A 181 -2.02 14.50 3.42
N PRO A 182 -1.85 15.83 3.37
CA PRO A 182 -0.62 16.44 2.89
C PRO A 182 0.48 16.31 3.94
N LEU A 183 1.63 15.81 3.53
CA LEU A 183 2.77 15.51 4.38
C LEU A 183 4.02 16.23 3.88
N ASP A 184 4.91 16.59 4.81
CA ASP A 184 6.22 17.17 4.53
C ASP A 184 7.25 16.61 5.53
N GLY A 185 8.52 16.82 5.28
CA GLY A 185 9.59 16.36 6.18
C GLY A 185 10.87 15.95 5.45
N PRO A 186 11.82 15.29 6.13
CA PRO A 186 11.84 14.86 7.52
C PRO A 186 12.22 15.96 8.51
N PRO A 187 11.79 15.92 9.78
CA PRO A 187 10.84 14.95 10.35
C PRO A 187 9.45 15.11 9.75
N LEU A 188 8.72 13.97 9.63
CA LEU A 188 7.39 13.92 9.04
C LEU A 188 6.41 14.83 9.81
N ARG A 189 5.66 15.62 9.07
CA ARG A 189 4.62 16.51 9.61
C ARG A 189 3.42 16.56 8.66
N ILE A 190 2.24 16.73 9.22
CA ILE A 190 1.03 17.02 8.46
C ILE A 190 0.99 18.51 8.17
N LEU A 191 0.82 18.86 6.90
CA LEU A 191 0.59 20.26 6.53
C LEU A 191 -0.87 20.62 6.83
N GLN A 192 -1.06 21.72 7.54
CA GLN A 192 -2.40 22.29 7.73
C GLN A 192 -2.81 22.93 6.40
N GLY A 193 -3.93 22.48 5.85
CA GLY A 193 -4.56 23.06 4.67
C GLY A 193 -5.38 24.31 5.00
#